data_20b11450670533a05bfb2713f0f3f759
#
_entry.id   20b11450670533a05bfb2713f0f3f759
#
_cell.length_a   1.000
_cell.length_b   1.000
_cell.length_c   1.000
_cell.angle_alpha   90.00
_cell.angle_beta   90.00
_cell.angle_gamma   90.00
#
_symmetry.space_group_name_H-M   'P 1'
#
loop_
_entity.id
_entity.type
_entity.pdbx_description
1 polymer ?
#
loop_
_entity_poly.entity_id
_entity_poly.type
_entity_poly.pdbx_seq_one_letter_code
_entity_poly.pdbx_strand_id
1 'polypeptide(L)'
;MAKTKSLLTAGLRGTVGGTLVFRRLNGETVVAAAPVPSSKQPSESQMMQRERFRLASHYAKRAFNDPELRVEYELVAKVKKLPSARAAAIADYFRFPEILNAKISTDQAGAVVVEAIVVDYLRVKSVTISVNAPDGSALETGNGVLGIDNQTWTYQVQNSADLVAGACFDLAATDLSGNVTTQSLYYQD
;
A
#
# COMPACT_ATOMS: atom_id res chain seq x y z
N MET A 1 16.37 20.90 14.11
CA MET A 1 15.12 21.27 14.80
C MET A 1 15.34 21.09 16.30
N ALA A 2 14.97 22.07 17.11
CA ALA A 2 15.00 21.97 18.56
C ALA A 2 13.56 21.90 19.08
N LYS A 3 13.33 21.05 20.10
CA LYS A 3 12.08 21.03 20.86
C LYS A 3 12.24 21.95 22.05
N THR A 4 11.23 22.75 22.33
CA THR A 4 11.23 23.62 23.50
C THR A 4 10.05 23.28 24.41
N LYS A 5 10.36 23.16 25.71
CA LYS A 5 9.38 22.92 26.78
C LYS A 5 9.16 24.18 27.64
N SER A 6 9.74 25.33 27.25
CA SER A 6 9.61 26.57 27.99
C SER A 6 8.16 27.11 27.91
N LEU A 7 7.64 27.57 29.04
CA LEU A 7 6.35 28.28 29.13
C LEU A 7 6.30 29.51 28.21
N LEU A 8 7.40 30.18 28.00
CA LEU A 8 7.52 31.37 27.13
C LEU A 8 7.30 31.04 25.64
N THR A 9 7.61 29.79 25.24
CA THR A 9 7.48 29.34 23.86
C THR A 9 6.27 28.41 23.65
N ALA A 10 5.61 28.04 24.74
CA ALA A 10 4.42 27.19 24.71
C ALA A 10 3.29 27.89 23.92
N GLY A 11 2.84 27.26 22.84
CA GLY A 11 1.76 27.78 22.00
C GLY A 11 2.19 28.75 20.90
N LEU A 12 3.47 29.14 20.82
CA LEU A 12 3.95 29.95 19.70
C LEU A 12 3.81 29.20 18.38
N ARG A 13 3.34 29.91 17.34
CA ARG A 13 3.20 29.41 15.96
C ARG A 13 3.54 30.52 14.98
N GLY A 14 4.11 30.12 13.84
CA GLY A 14 4.43 31.06 12.77
C GLY A 14 5.90 31.40 12.70
N THR A 15 6.23 32.41 11.89
CA THR A 15 7.61 32.84 11.65
C THR A 15 7.90 34.10 12.46
N VAL A 16 9.03 34.11 13.14
CA VAL A 16 9.51 35.27 13.92
C VAL A 16 10.77 35.81 13.27
N GLY A 17 10.75 37.12 12.96
CA GLY A 17 11.88 37.82 12.35
C GLY A 17 12.37 37.26 11.02
N GLY A 18 11.55 36.49 10.30
CA GLY A 18 11.96 35.84 9.06
C GLY A 18 13.02 34.73 9.21
N THR A 19 13.51 34.50 10.44
CA THR A 19 14.64 33.60 10.71
C THR A 19 14.25 32.32 11.44
N LEU A 20 13.22 32.38 12.30
CA LEU A 20 12.77 31.25 13.10
C LEU A 20 11.31 30.89 12.79
N VAL A 21 11.03 29.62 12.67
CA VAL A 21 9.67 29.07 12.51
C VAL A 21 9.31 28.22 13.72
N PHE A 22 8.19 28.56 14.36
CA PHE A 22 7.57 27.80 15.43
C PHE A 22 6.45 26.96 14.89
N ARG A 23 6.49 25.64 15.14
CA ARG A 23 5.46 24.67 14.73
C ARG A 23 5.07 23.79 15.91
N ARG A 24 3.83 23.36 15.94
CA ARG A 24 3.39 22.36 16.90
C ARG A 24 3.47 20.97 16.27
N LEU A 25 4.15 20.05 16.92
CA LEU A 25 4.29 18.67 16.51
C LEU A 25 4.04 17.76 17.72
N ASN A 26 3.01 16.90 17.64
CA ASN A 26 2.64 15.97 18.72
C ASN A 26 2.46 16.65 20.09
N GLY A 27 1.87 17.85 20.11
CA GLY A 27 1.64 18.60 21.36
C GLY A 27 2.81 19.46 21.81
N GLU A 28 4.01 19.28 21.25
CA GLU A 28 5.22 20.05 21.60
C GLU A 28 5.47 21.20 20.60
N THR A 29 6.05 22.30 21.10
CA THR A 29 6.52 23.38 20.23
C THR A 29 7.92 23.05 19.69
N VAL A 30 8.05 23.03 18.39
CA VAL A 30 9.31 22.80 17.68
C VAL A 30 9.75 24.08 17.02
N VAL A 31 11.02 24.42 17.21
CA VAL A 31 11.68 25.59 16.61
C VAL A 31 12.65 25.14 15.53
N ALA A 32 12.61 25.77 14.39
CA ALA A 32 13.54 25.52 13.28
C ALA A 32 13.93 26.85 12.62
N ALA A 33 15.04 26.87 11.92
CA ALA A 33 15.36 27.97 11.03
C ALA A 33 14.30 28.10 9.93
N ALA A 34 13.99 29.31 9.55
CA ALA A 34 13.09 29.57 8.42
C ALA A 34 13.70 28.95 7.14
N PRO A 35 12.90 28.30 6.30
CA PRO A 35 13.42 27.76 5.05
C PRO A 35 13.87 28.91 4.12
N VAL A 36 15.07 28.80 3.61
CA VAL A 36 15.58 29.71 2.57
C VAL A 36 15.13 29.15 1.21
N PRO A 37 14.46 29.94 0.39
CA PRO A 37 14.12 29.50 -0.96
C PRO A 37 15.37 29.12 -1.75
N SER A 38 15.37 27.93 -2.32
CA SER A 38 16.47 27.51 -3.19
C SER A 38 16.30 28.13 -4.57
N SER A 39 17.31 28.78 -5.08
CA SER A 39 17.38 29.26 -6.46
C SER A 39 17.66 28.14 -7.48
N LYS A 40 18.06 26.95 -7.00
CA LYS A 40 18.34 25.79 -7.85
C LYS A 40 17.04 25.15 -8.33
N GLN A 41 16.98 24.83 -9.59
CA GLN A 41 15.89 24.03 -10.13
C GLN A 41 15.88 22.63 -9.47
N PRO A 42 14.71 22.07 -9.22
CA PRO A 42 14.60 20.72 -8.69
C PRO A 42 15.21 19.71 -9.66
N SER A 43 15.90 18.69 -9.12
CA SER A 43 16.34 17.56 -9.95
C SER A 43 15.13 16.73 -10.43
N GLU A 44 15.32 15.93 -11.48
CA GLU A 44 14.28 15.02 -11.99
C GLU A 44 13.70 14.13 -10.88
N SER A 45 14.57 13.54 -10.03
CA SER A 45 14.13 12.70 -8.91
C SER A 45 13.26 13.49 -7.92
N GLN A 46 13.59 14.77 -7.67
CA GLN A 46 12.77 15.62 -6.81
C GLN A 46 11.43 15.95 -7.45
N MET A 47 11.39 16.18 -8.77
CA MET A 47 10.15 16.40 -9.50
C MET A 47 9.27 15.16 -9.49
N MET A 48 9.83 13.97 -9.76
CA MET A 48 9.13 12.70 -9.68
C MET A 48 8.56 12.45 -8.27
N GLN A 49 9.35 12.70 -7.22
CA GLN A 49 8.88 12.53 -5.84
C GLN A 49 7.75 13.51 -5.47
N ARG A 50 7.83 14.75 -5.94
CA ARG A 50 6.75 15.74 -5.74
C ARG A 50 5.48 15.30 -6.44
N GLU A 51 5.58 14.78 -7.66
CA GLU A 51 4.44 14.28 -8.41
C GLU A 51 3.80 13.06 -7.73
N ARG A 52 4.61 12.09 -7.32
CA ARG A 52 4.11 10.94 -6.53
C ARG A 52 3.38 11.39 -5.27
N PHE A 53 3.93 12.36 -4.54
CA PHE A 53 3.29 12.91 -3.33
C PHE A 53 2.00 13.67 -3.66
N ARG A 54 1.93 14.35 -4.80
CA ARG A 54 0.71 14.99 -5.31
C ARG A 54 -0.38 13.96 -5.55
N LEU A 55 -0.05 12.86 -6.23
CA LEU A 55 -0.97 11.75 -6.50
C LEU A 55 -1.44 11.09 -5.19
N ALA A 56 -0.53 10.81 -4.25
CA ALA A 56 -0.86 10.29 -2.93
C ALA A 56 -1.81 11.22 -2.15
N SER A 57 -1.60 12.53 -2.25
CA SER A 57 -2.48 13.53 -1.61
C SER A 57 -3.87 13.56 -2.24
N HIS A 58 -3.98 13.37 -3.56
CA HIS A 58 -5.26 13.23 -4.26
C HIS A 58 -5.98 11.94 -3.87
N TYR A 59 -5.25 10.82 -3.80
CA TYR A 59 -5.79 9.56 -3.30
C TYR A 59 -6.38 9.73 -1.91
N ALA A 60 -5.60 10.26 -0.94
CA ALA A 60 -6.04 10.47 0.43
C ALA A 60 -7.30 11.37 0.51
N LYS A 61 -7.38 12.42 -0.34
CA LYS A 61 -8.57 13.27 -0.41
C LYS A 61 -9.80 12.49 -0.91
N ARG A 62 -9.62 11.64 -1.91
CA ARG A 62 -10.71 10.81 -2.48
C ARG A 62 -11.14 9.72 -1.51
N ALA A 63 -10.19 9.05 -0.86
CA ALA A 63 -10.47 8.01 0.14
C ALA A 63 -11.33 8.53 1.31
N PHE A 64 -11.20 9.81 1.67
CA PHE A 64 -11.99 10.42 2.75
C PHE A 64 -13.41 10.81 2.36
N ASN A 65 -13.81 10.66 1.10
CA ASN A 65 -15.20 10.75 0.69
C ASN A 65 -15.99 9.48 1.09
N ASP A 66 -15.27 8.38 1.38
CA ASP A 66 -15.83 7.16 1.94
C ASP A 66 -15.67 7.18 3.48
N PRO A 67 -16.80 7.24 4.24
CA PRO A 67 -16.76 7.32 5.70
C PRO A 67 -16.13 6.07 6.35
N GLU A 68 -16.33 4.88 5.78
CA GLU A 68 -15.79 3.63 6.32
C GLU A 68 -14.28 3.62 6.20
N LEU A 69 -13.78 3.91 5.00
CA LEU A 69 -12.35 3.97 4.72
C LEU A 69 -11.65 5.05 5.54
N ARG A 70 -12.32 6.17 5.79
CA ARG A 70 -11.80 7.21 6.68
C ARG A 70 -11.60 6.69 8.11
N VAL A 71 -12.57 5.95 8.66
CA VAL A 71 -12.47 5.36 10.01
C VAL A 71 -11.33 4.34 10.06
N GLU A 72 -11.15 3.51 9.04
CA GLU A 72 -10.02 2.58 8.95
C GLU A 72 -8.68 3.32 9.03
N TYR A 73 -8.49 4.40 8.27
CA TYR A 73 -7.27 5.22 8.33
C TYR A 73 -7.08 5.94 9.67
N GLU A 74 -8.17 6.33 10.35
CA GLU A 74 -8.08 6.89 11.70
C GLU A 74 -7.56 5.86 12.71
N LEU A 75 -8.00 4.60 12.61
CA LEU A 75 -7.50 3.49 13.43
C LEU A 75 -6.01 3.20 13.13
N VAL A 76 -5.63 3.09 11.85
CA VAL A 76 -4.24 2.90 11.45
C VAL A 76 -3.35 4.03 11.97
N ALA A 77 -3.81 5.28 11.87
CA ALA A 77 -3.05 6.43 12.37
C ALA A 77 -2.82 6.35 13.88
N LYS A 78 -3.82 5.91 14.67
CA LYS A 78 -3.69 5.69 16.11
C LYS A 78 -2.69 4.59 16.43
N VAL A 79 -2.83 3.42 15.79
CA VAL A 79 -1.97 2.24 16.02
C VAL A 79 -0.51 2.55 15.66
N LYS A 80 -0.29 3.15 14.49
CA LYS A 80 1.06 3.48 13.97
C LYS A 80 1.59 4.82 14.47
N LYS A 81 0.87 5.49 15.40
CA LYS A 81 1.26 6.80 15.98
C LYS A 81 1.55 7.87 14.92
N LEU A 82 0.78 7.89 13.86
CA LEU A 82 0.89 8.89 12.80
C LEU A 82 0.17 10.19 13.19
N PRO A 83 0.57 11.34 12.62
CA PRO A 83 0.00 12.64 12.98
C PRO A 83 -1.46 12.82 12.57
N SER A 84 -1.95 12.05 11.61
CA SER A 84 -3.34 12.11 11.14
C SER A 84 -3.72 10.92 10.27
N ALA A 85 -5.02 10.65 10.11
CA ALA A 85 -5.56 9.69 9.16
C ALA A 85 -5.12 9.98 7.71
N ARG A 86 -5.02 11.26 7.35
CA ARG A 86 -4.50 11.65 6.02
C ARG A 86 -3.05 11.23 5.82
N ALA A 87 -2.22 11.32 6.86
CA ALA A 87 -0.83 10.83 6.79
C ALA A 87 -0.79 9.31 6.63
N ALA A 88 -1.73 8.57 7.24
CA ALA A 88 -1.87 7.13 7.05
C ALA A 88 -2.24 6.79 5.60
N ALA A 89 -3.23 7.47 5.01
CA ALA A 89 -3.63 7.25 3.62
C ALA A 89 -2.53 7.60 2.60
N ILE A 90 -1.75 8.65 2.87
CA ILE A 90 -0.58 8.97 2.05
C ILE A 90 0.50 7.90 2.18
N ALA A 91 0.74 7.38 3.39
CA ALA A 91 1.72 6.33 3.61
C ALA A 91 1.32 5.01 2.95
N ASP A 92 0.02 4.70 2.94
CA ASP A 92 -0.58 3.56 2.24
C ASP A 92 -0.31 3.63 0.73
N TYR A 93 -0.57 4.78 0.10
CA TYR A 93 -0.33 4.99 -1.33
C TYR A 93 1.11 4.68 -1.78
N PHE A 94 2.10 4.85 -0.92
CA PHE A 94 3.51 4.58 -1.22
C PHE A 94 3.92 3.13 -0.97
N ARG A 95 3.03 2.33 -0.42
CA ARG A 95 3.28 0.92 -0.12
C ARG A 95 2.56 0.05 -1.14
N PHE A 96 3.13 -1.12 -1.36
CA PHE A 96 2.60 -2.11 -2.27
C PHE A 96 2.15 -3.30 -1.44
N PRO A 97 1.13 -4.04 -1.88
CA PRO A 97 0.79 -5.30 -1.24
C PRO A 97 1.96 -6.28 -1.34
N GLU A 98 2.11 -7.13 -0.33
CA GLU A 98 3.17 -8.13 -0.27
C GLU A 98 2.55 -9.53 -0.32
N ILE A 99 3.00 -10.34 -1.26
CA ILE A 99 2.67 -11.77 -1.35
C ILE A 99 3.73 -12.51 -0.51
N LEU A 100 3.34 -12.96 0.70
CA LEU A 100 4.28 -13.57 1.65
C LEU A 100 4.51 -15.06 1.38
N ASN A 101 3.46 -15.75 0.96
CA ASN A 101 3.52 -17.18 0.68
C ASN A 101 2.45 -17.50 -0.38
N ALA A 102 2.87 -18.13 -1.45
CA ALA A 102 1.96 -18.59 -2.49
C ALA A 102 2.35 -20.00 -2.91
N LYS A 103 1.36 -20.88 -3.01
CA LYS A 103 1.54 -22.29 -3.36
C LYS A 103 0.41 -22.78 -4.25
N ILE A 104 0.73 -23.77 -5.07
CA ILE A 104 -0.22 -24.57 -5.82
C ILE A 104 -0.34 -25.92 -5.12
N SER A 105 -1.54 -26.41 -4.94
CA SER A 105 -1.83 -27.71 -4.33
C SER A 105 -3.00 -28.37 -5.02
N THR A 106 -3.11 -29.68 -4.90
CA THR A 106 -4.27 -30.45 -5.38
C THR A 106 -5.10 -30.83 -4.16
N ASP A 107 -6.40 -30.57 -4.22
CA ASP A 107 -7.33 -30.94 -3.16
C ASP A 107 -7.67 -32.45 -3.20
N GLN A 108 -8.44 -32.93 -2.22
CA GLN A 108 -8.85 -34.33 -2.14
C GLN A 108 -9.73 -34.80 -3.31
N ALA A 109 -10.35 -33.86 -4.01
CA ALA A 109 -11.19 -34.14 -5.18
C ALA A 109 -10.40 -34.11 -6.50
N GLY A 110 -9.09 -33.82 -6.46
CA GLY A 110 -8.22 -33.69 -7.63
C GLY A 110 -8.26 -32.31 -8.28
N ALA A 111 -8.93 -31.34 -7.67
CA ALA A 111 -8.94 -29.96 -8.19
C ALA A 111 -7.66 -29.20 -7.78
N VAL A 112 -7.10 -28.46 -8.72
CA VAL A 112 -5.92 -27.64 -8.46
C VAL A 112 -6.34 -26.32 -7.80
N VAL A 113 -5.73 -26.00 -6.68
CA VAL A 113 -6.00 -24.83 -5.86
C VAL A 113 -4.74 -24.00 -5.69
N VAL A 114 -4.84 -22.70 -5.93
CA VAL A 114 -3.82 -21.73 -5.59
C VAL A 114 -4.20 -21.09 -4.26
N GLU A 115 -3.27 -21.07 -3.32
CA GLU A 115 -3.42 -20.42 -2.04
C GLU A 115 -2.28 -19.41 -1.86
N ALA A 116 -2.62 -18.17 -1.49
CA ALA A 116 -1.64 -17.12 -1.26
C ALA A 116 -1.97 -16.32 0.00
N ILE A 117 -0.97 -16.09 0.84
CA ILE A 117 -1.06 -15.15 1.96
C ILE A 117 -0.60 -13.79 1.43
N VAL A 118 -1.52 -12.82 1.42
CA VAL A 118 -1.26 -11.48 0.91
C VAL A 118 -1.61 -10.46 1.97
N VAL A 119 -0.67 -9.57 2.25
CA VAL A 119 -0.82 -8.51 3.25
C VAL A 119 -0.55 -7.14 2.64
N ASP A 120 -1.12 -6.11 3.24
CA ASP A 120 -0.91 -4.73 2.83
C ASP A 120 -0.92 -3.79 4.03
N TYR A 121 -0.62 -2.53 3.78
CA TYR A 121 -0.58 -1.49 4.81
C TYR A 121 -1.95 -1.27 5.46
N LEU A 122 -3.01 -1.23 4.68
CA LEU A 122 -4.39 -1.22 5.14
C LEU A 122 -5.07 -2.55 4.82
N ARG A 123 -5.38 -2.79 3.56
CA ARG A 123 -5.97 -4.05 3.09
C ARG A 123 -5.78 -4.25 1.59
N VAL A 124 -5.70 -5.50 1.18
CA VAL A 124 -5.71 -5.92 -0.22
C VAL A 124 -7.13 -5.78 -0.77
N LYS A 125 -7.26 -5.22 -1.95
CA LYS A 125 -8.53 -5.04 -2.64
C LYS A 125 -8.94 -6.30 -3.40
N SER A 126 -8.00 -6.91 -4.12
CA SER A 126 -8.23 -8.12 -4.91
C SER A 126 -6.92 -8.85 -5.19
N VAL A 127 -7.04 -10.15 -5.37
CA VAL A 127 -5.97 -10.98 -5.93
C VAL A 127 -6.52 -11.65 -7.16
N THR A 128 -5.89 -11.40 -8.31
CA THR A 128 -6.26 -12.01 -9.59
C THR A 128 -5.22 -13.06 -9.95
N ILE A 129 -5.67 -14.21 -10.41
CA ILE A 129 -4.83 -15.32 -10.85
C ILE A 129 -5.04 -15.53 -12.34
N SER A 130 -3.97 -15.48 -13.13
CA SER A 130 -3.96 -15.82 -14.56
C SER A 130 -3.16 -17.10 -14.75
N VAL A 131 -3.77 -18.09 -15.39
CA VAL A 131 -3.17 -19.39 -15.66
C VAL A 131 -2.81 -19.45 -17.14
N ASN A 132 -1.55 -19.70 -17.43
CA ASN A 132 -1.01 -19.77 -18.78
C ASN A 132 -0.36 -21.14 -19.02
N ALA A 133 -0.55 -21.69 -20.21
CA ALA A 133 0.15 -22.90 -20.63
C ALA A 133 1.67 -22.64 -20.77
N PRO A 134 2.51 -23.69 -20.83
CA PRO A 134 3.96 -23.51 -20.99
C PRO A 134 4.38 -22.75 -22.26
N ASP A 135 3.55 -22.75 -23.28
CA ASP A 135 3.76 -21.98 -24.54
C ASP A 135 3.36 -20.51 -24.41
N GLY A 136 2.84 -20.10 -23.24
CA GLY A 136 2.38 -18.74 -22.96
C GLY A 136 0.92 -18.46 -23.37
N SER A 137 0.19 -19.43 -23.90
CA SER A 137 -1.23 -19.27 -24.21
C SER A 137 -2.04 -19.18 -22.91
N ALA A 138 -2.99 -18.23 -22.85
CA ALA A 138 -3.86 -18.06 -21.69
C ALA A 138 -4.88 -19.20 -21.62
N LEU A 139 -4.93 -19.87 -20.48
CA LEU A 139 -5.94 -20.92 -20.20
C LEU A 139 -7.13 -20.33 -19.48
N GLU A 140 -6.91 -19.65 -18.35
CA GLU A 140 -8.00 -19.01 -17.61
C GLU A 140 -7.49 -17.84 -16.76
N THR A 141 -8.43 -16.99 -16.36
CA THR A 141 -8.16 -15.91 -15.38
C THR A 141 -9.35 -15.79 -14.45
N GLY A 142 -9.07 -15.66 -13.16
CA GLY A 142 -10.10 -15.50 -12.15
C GLY A 142 -9.63 -14.72 -10.93
N ASN A 143 -10.58 -14.41 -10.05
CA ASN A 143 -10.30 -13.73 -8.80
C ASN A 143 -10.22 -14.71 -7.65
N GLY A 144 -9.22 -14.55 -6.81
CA GLY A 144 -9.13 -15.25 -5.55
C GLY A 144 -10.27 -14.85 -4.59
N VAL A 145 -10.62 -15.77 -3.73
CA VAL A 145 -11.60 -15.58 -2.65
C VAL A 145 -10.84 -15.35 -1.35
N LEU A 146 -11.17 -14.27 -0.66
CA LEU A 146 -10.56 -13.93 0.63
C LEU A 146 -11.10 -14.85 1.74
N GLY A 147 -10.21 -15.47 2.48
CA GLY A 147 -10.54 -16.29 3.63
C GLY A 147 -10.99 -15.48 4.86
N ILE A 148 -11.50 -16.17 5.86
CA ILE A 148 -12.01 -15.58 7.11
C ILE A 148 -10.93 -14.90 7.96
N ASP A 149 -9.67 -15.23 7.71
CA ASP A 149 -8.49 -14.64 8.36
C ASP A 149 -8.09 -13.27 7.77
N ASN A 150 -8.78 -12.81 6.72
CA ASN A 150 -8.52 -11.58 5.97
C ASN A 150 -7.11 -11.44 5.39
N GLN A 151 -6.41 -12.57 5.18
CA GLN A 151 -5.05 -12.59 4.64
C GLN A 151 -4.85 -13.67 3.58
N THR A 152 -5.51 -14.83 3.75
CA THR A 152 -5.39 -15.96 2.82
C THR A 152 -6.37 -15.79 1.68
N TRP A 153 -5.84 -15.85 0.46
CA TRP A 153 -6.61 -15.83 -0.78
C TRP A 153 -6.53 -17.21 -1.43
N THR A 154 -7.66 -17.74 -1.84
CA THR A 154 -7.78 -19.05 -2.49
C THR A 154 -8.41 -18.90 -3.85
N TYR A 155 -7.88 -19.62 -4.83
CA TYR A 155 -8.45 -19.72 -6.17
C TYR A 155 -8.46 -21.17 -6.61
N GLN A 156 -9.61 -21.69 -7.00
CA GLN A 156 -9.77 -23.02 -7.54
C GLN A 156 -9.79 -22.95 -9.06
N VAL A 157 -8.87 -23.69 -9.70
CA VAL A 157 -8.79 -23.78 -11.16
C VAL A 157 -10.02 -24.50 -11.69
N GLN A 158 -10.68 -23.91 -12.68
CA GLN A 158 -11.93 -24.45 -13.24
C GLN A 158 -11.64 -25.61 -14.21
N ASN A 159 -10.57 -25.48 -15.01
CA ASN A 159 -10.21 -26.45 -16.05
C ASN A 159 -8.89 -27.17 -15.69
N SER A 160 -8.87 -27.88 -14.56
CA SER A 160 -7.66 -28.58 -14.09
C SER A 160 -7.19 -29.66 -15.08
N ALA A 161 -8.07 -30.20 -15.92
CA ALA A 161 -7.74 -31.22 -16.92
C ALA A 161 -6.82 -30.71 -18.03
N ASP A 162 -6.80 -29.42 -18.29
CA ASP A 162 -5.96 -28.78 -19.33
C ASP A 162 -4.57 -28.36 -18.79
N LEU A 163 -4.36 -28.55 -17.49
CA LEU A 163 -3.08 -28.22 -16.87
C LEU A 163 -2.03 -29.28 -17.19
N VAL A 164 -0.87 -28.80 -17.60
CA VAL A 164 0.32 -29.63 -17.81
C VAL A 164 1.48 -29.08 -16.98
N ALA A 165 2.44 -29.94 -16.66
CA ALA A 165 3.64 -29.55 -15.96
C ALA A 165 4.31 -28.36 -16.69
N GLY A 166 4.73 -27.34 -15.92
CA GLY A 166 5.29 -26.09 -16.45
C GLY A 166 4.26 -24.99 -16.73
N ALA A 167 2.96 -25.22 -16.55
CA ALA A 167 1.96 -24.16 -16.61
C ALA A 167 2.29 -23.05 -15.59
N CYS A 168 2.17 -21.79 -16.02
CA CYS A 168 2.51 -20.61 -15.23
C CYS A 168 1.26 -19.99 -14.61
N PHE A 169 1.31 -19.75 -13.31
CA PHE A 169 0.28 -19.08 -12.53
C PHE A 169 0.78 -17.69 -12.13
N ASP A 170 0.26 -16.65 -12.74
CA ASP A 170 0.57 -15.27 -12.43
C ASP A 170 -0.45 -14.72 -11.44
N LEU A 171 0.00 -14.47 -10.22
CA LEU A 171 -0.78 -13.83 -9.17
C LEU A 171 -0.55 -12.32 -9.22
N ALA A 172 -1.61 -11.53 -9.22
CA ALA A 172 -1.59 -10.08 -9.17
C ALA A 172 -2.41 -9.59 -7.97
N ALA A 173 -1.72 -9.17 -6.91
CA ALA A 173 -2.34 -8.57 -5.74
C ALA A 173 -2.47 -7.05 -5.94
N THR A 174 -3.68 -6.53 -5.79
CA THR A 174 -4.00 -5.10 -5.97
C THR A 174 -4.51 -4.53 -4.65
N ASP A 175 -3.99 -3.36 -4.25
CA ASP A 175 -4.43 -2.62 -3.08
C ASP A 175 -5.57 -1.63 -3.40
N LEU A 176 -6.00 -0.87 -2.38
CA LEU A 176 -7.03 0.17 -2.52
C LEU A 176 -6.56 1.39 -3.31
N SER A 177 -5.27 1.65 -3.31
CA SER A 177 -4.66 2.78 -4.00
C SER A 177 -4.42 2.51 -5.48
N GLY A 178 -4.46 1.23 -5.88
CA GLY A 178 -4.22 0.76 -7.24
C GLY A 178 -2.78 0.27 -7.47
N ASN A 179 -1.98 0.12 -6.42
CA ASN A 179 -0.68 -0.54 -6.54
C ASN A 179 -0.87 -2.03 -6.77
N VAL A 180 0.01 -2.63 -7.57
CA VAL A 180 -0.04 -4.05 -7.93
C VAL A 180 1.31 -4.69 -7.65
N THR A 181 1.28 -5.84 -6.98
CA THR A 181 2.43 -6.74 -6.84
C THR A 181 2.12 -8.05 -7.53
N THR A 182 3.05 -8.55 -8.31
CA THR A 182 2.90 -9.80 -9.06
C THR A 182 3.90 -10.86 -8.61
N GLN A 183 3.47 -12.12 -8.64
CA GLN A 183 4.32 -13.28 -8.41
C GLN A 183 3.88 -14.41 -9.32
N SER A 184 4.86 -15.09 -9.95
CA SER A 184 4.61 -16.25 -10.79
C SER A 184 4.96 -17.54 -10.04
N LEU A 185 4.12 -18.55 -10.20
CA LEU A 185 4.34 -19.91 -9.73
C LEU A 185 4.29 -20.85 -10.93
N TYR A 186 4.97 -21.99 -10.85
CA TYR A 186 4.96 -22.99 -11.91
C TYR A 186 4.39 -24.29 -11.37
N TYR A 187 3.42 -24.84 -12.10
CA TYR A 187 2.80 -26.12 -11.78
C TYR A 187 3.80 -27.24 -11.99
N GLN A 188 3.92 -28.09 -10.99
CA GLN A 188 4.73 -29.32 -11.00
C GLN A 188 3.79 -30.48 -10.71
N ASP A 189 3.82 -31.52 -11.56
CA ASP A 189 3.08 -32.76 -11.34
C ASP A 189 3.59 -33.50 -10.13
#